data_db2563bfb619fe8e96b5e7d274b50363
#
_entry.id   db2563bfb619fe8e96b5e7d274b50363
#
_cell.length_a   1.000
_cell.length_b   1.000
_cell.length_c   1.000
_cell.angle_alpha   90.00
_cell.angle_beta   90.00
_cell.angle_gamma   90.00
#
_symmetry.space_group_name_H-M   'P 1'
#
loop_
_entity.id
_entity.type
_entity.pdbx_description
1 polymer ?
#
loop_
_entity_poly.entity_id
_entity_poly.type
_entity_poly.pdbx_seq_one_letter_code
_entity_poly.pdbx_strand_id
1 'polypeptide(L)'
;MGCNLSKRNNTLEGKIALVTGASRGIGAAISLELAKLGAHVILTSRSVGGLEEVDDSIRSFGGSATISPLDLLDIEKIDQLGALVFDRYKKLDILVGNAGLLGTLGPINHLDPKVWDETLNINLTANWRLIRSFDPLLRQSSAGRAVFITSTAGQLIRPYWGIYAVSKAALQMLVLTYAKEVKKTKIKVNLFNPGGTRTAMRAQAFPGEEPSXVKSPENVAKXIIPLTLEECEAMGEVIXAKN
;
A
#
# COMPACT_ATOMS: atom_id res chain seq x y z
N MET A 1 -4.40 -20.89 -20.93
CA MET A 1 -3.10 -20.47 -21.49
C MET A 1 -2.17 -20.18 -20.32
N GLY A 2 -1.16 -21.04 -20.11
CA GLY A 2 -0.23 -20.90 -19.00
C GLY A 2 0.77 -19.79 -19.29
N CYS A 3 0.72 -18.74 -18.52
CA CYS A 3 1.74 -17.70 -18.58
C CYS A 3 3.05 -18.29 -18.04
N ASN A 4 4.06 -18.35 -18.89
CA ASN A 4 5.35 -18.97 -18.59
C ASN A 4 6.10 -18.13 -17.54
N LEU A 5 6.18 -18.63 -16.31
CA LEU A 5 6.79 -17.94 -15.16
C LEU A 5 8.30 -17.67 -15.34
N SER A 6 8.95 -18.31 -16.31
CA SER A 6 10.40 -18.20 -16.50
C SER A 6 10.86 -16.89 -17.16
N LYS A 7 9.93 -16.06 -17.68
CA LYS A 7 10.27 -14.78 -18.35
C LYS A 7 9.96 -13.54 -17.49
N ARG A 8 9.66 -13.71 -16.18
CA ARG A 8 9.29 -12.58 -15.31
C ARG A 8 10.46 -11.85 -14.64
N ASN A 9 11.69 -12.31 -14.87
CA ASN A 9 12.83 -11.62 -14.27
C ASN A 9 12.99 -10.25 -14.93
N ASN A 10 12.97 -9.20 -14.10
CA ASN A 10 13.21 -7.81 -14.48
C ASN A 10 12.11 -7.09 -15.25
N THR A 11 10.84 -7.48 -15.10
CA THR A 11 9.70 -6.76 -15.72
C THR A 11 9.59 -5.30 -15.22
N LEU A 12 10.11 -5.01 -14.02
CA LEU A 12 10.10 -3.67 -13.42
C LEU A 12 11.50 -3.04 -13.37
N GLU A 13 12.44 -3.51 -14.20
CA GLU A 13 13.79 -2.93 -14.27
C GLU A 13 13.71 -1.43 -14.56
N GLY A 14 14.43 -0.62 -13.77
CA GLY A 14 14.45 0.84 -13.91
C GLY A 14 13.20 1.55 -13.40
N LYS A 15 12.24 0.84 -12.82
CA LYS A 15 11.05 1.44 -12.21
C LYS A 15 11.33 1.80 -10.75
N ILE A 16 10.79 2.92 -10.31
CA ILE A 16 10.89 3.38 -8.92
C ILE A 16 9.55 3.17 -8.24
N ALA A 17 9.55 2.45 -7.12
CA ALA A 17 8.34 2.13 -6.36
C ALA A 17 8.45 2.71 -4.95
N LEU A 18 7.35 3.24 -4.41
CA LEU A 18 7.25 3.66 -3.01
C LEU A 18 6.19 2.81 -2.33
N VAL A 19 6.54 2.21 -1.18
CA VAL A 19 5.61 1.38 -0.39
C VAL A 19 5.54 1.93 1.03
N THR A 20 4.32 2.30 1.48
CA THR A 20 4.13 2.73 2.87
C THR A 20 3.80 1.54 3.77
N GLY A 21 4.25 1.59 5.02
CA GLY A 21 4.10 0.46 5.95
C GLY A 21 4.92 -0.74 5.52
N ALA A 22 6.12 -0.48 4.96
CA ALA A 22 6.96 -1.49 4.31
C ALA A 22 7.72 -2.39 5.29
N SER A 23 7.69 -2.10 6.61
CA SER A 23 8.54 -2.81 7.59
C SER A 23 8.03 -4.21 7.97
N ARG A 24 6.79 -4.57 7.63
CA ARG A 24 6.23 -5.89 7.99
C ARG A 24 4.96 -6.20 7.20
N GLY A 25 4.52 -7.45 7.30
CA GLY A 25 3.23 -7.90 6.77
C GLY A 25 3.09 -7.68 5.27
N ILE A 26 1.93 -7.19 4.84
CA ILE A 26 1.62 -7.01 3.42
C ILE A 26 2.60 -6.05 2.75
N GLY A 27 2.95 -4.93 3.42
CA GLY A 27 3.87 -3.94 2.85
C GLY A 27 5.26 -4.51 2.59
N ALA A 28 5.81 -5.27 3.56
CA ALA A 28 7.09 -5.94 3.38
C ALA A 28 7.04 -6.94 2.22
N ALA A 29 5.99 -7.77 2.19
CA ALA A 29 5.84 -8.77 1.13
C ALA A 29 5.72 -8.13 -0.27
N ILE A 30 4.95 -7.03 -0.39
CA ILE A 30 4.86 -6.27 -1.65
C ILE A 30 6.24 -5.74 -2.06
N SER A 31 6.97 -5.16 -1.09
CA SER A 31 8.30 -4.58 -1.35
C SER A 31 9.26 -5.64 -1.89
N LEU A 32 9.25 -6.83 -1.28
CA LEU A 32 10.09 -7.96 -1.74
C LEU A 32 9.71 -8.39 -3.16
N GLU A 33 8.42 -8.52 -3.46
CA GLU A 33 7.98 -8.95 -4.80
C GLU A 33 8.29 -7.90 -5.87
N LEU A 34 8.12 -6.59 -5.57
CA LEU A 34 8.50 -5.53 -6.50
C LEU A 34 10.02 -5.55 -6.78
N ALA A 35 10.82 -5.72 -5.73
CA ALA A 35 12.29 -5.77 -5.87
C ALA A 35 12.73 -7.02 -6.66
N LYS A 36 12.09 -8.18 -6.46
CA LYS A 36 12.37 -9.39 -7.26
C LYS A 36 12.09 -9.20 -8.75
N LEU A 37 11.20 -8.27 -9.10
CA LEU A 37 10.88 -7.94 -10.49
C LEU A 37 11.79 -6.82 -11.04
N GLY A 38 12.76 -6.35 -10.26
CA GLY A 38 13.75 -5.38 -10.70
C GLY A 38 13.46 -3.92 -10.31
N ALA A 39 12.38 -3.64 -9.59
CA ALA A 39 12.09 -2.27 -9.17
C ALA A 39 13.07 -1.84 -8.07
N HIS A 40 13.44 -0.56 -8.07
CA HIS A 40 14.07 0.06 -6.91
C HIS A 40 12.97 0.49 -5.95
N VAL A 41 12.98 -0.03 -4.71
CA VAL A 41 11.86 0.16 -3.78
C VAL A 41 12.22 1.15 -2.66
N ILE A 42 11.47 2.24 -2.56
CA ILE A 42 11.56 3.18 -1.44
C ILE A 42 10.68 2.62 -0.31
N LEU A 43 11.31 2.17 0.76
CA LEU A 43 10.67 1.51 1.90
C LEU A 43 10.38 2.55 2.97
N THR A 44 9.09 2.80 3.29
CA THR A 44 8.79 3.77 4.34
C THR A 44 7.88 3.20 5.43
N SER A 45 8.28 3.43 6.67
CA SER A 45 7.52 3.15 7.89
C SER A 45 8.20 3.85 9.07
N ARG A 46 7.59 3.75 10.26
CA ARG A 46 8.19 4.30 11.49
C ARG A 46 9.31 3.41 12.03
N SER A 47 9.26 2.11 11.78
CA SER A 47 10.19 1.12 12.36
C SER A 47 11.44 1.00 11.50
N VAL A 48 12.52 1.64 11.92
CA VAL A 48 13.80 1.60 11.21
C VAL A 48 14.32 0.15 11.12
N GLY A 49 14.38 -0.58 12.25
CA GLY A 49 14.87 -1.96 12.23
C GLY A 49 14.06 -2.87 11.30
N GLY A 50 12.73 -2.71 11.29
CA GLY A 50 11.92 -3.51 10.36
C GLY A 50 12.13 -3.14 8.89
N LEU A 51 12.49 -1.88 8.60
CA LEU A 51 12.88 -1.49 7.23
C LEU A 51 14.24 -2.08 6.85
N GLU A 52 15.18 -2.11 7.81
CA GLU A 52 16.50 -2.71 7.61
C GLU A 52 16.40 -4.21 7.30
N GLU A 53 15.54 -4.93 8.02
CA GLU A 53 15.31 -6.36 7.77
C GLU A 53 14.78 -6.60 6.34
N VAL A 54 13.89 -5.73 5.86
CA VAL A 54 13.35 -5.84 4.50
C VAL A 54 14.42 -5.46 3.47
N ASP A 55 15.22 -4.41 3.71
CA ASP A 55 16.33 -4.00 2.82
C ASP A 55 17.36 -5.13 2.72
N ASP A 56 17.77 -5.72 3.86
CA ASP A 56 18.71 -6.85 3.88
C ASP A 56 18.16 -8.02 3.05
N SER A 57 16.86 -8.31 3.22
CA SER A 57 16.22 -9.37 2.44
C SER A 57 16.25 -9.06 0.93
N ILE A 58 15.98 -7.80 0.55
CA ILE A 58 16.04 -7.36 -0.85
C ILE A 58 17.48 -7.49 -1.39
N ARG A 59 18.47 -7.04 -0.62
CA ARG A 59 19.89 -7.13 -1.01
C ARG A 59 20.35 -8.58 -1.17
N SER A 60 19.82 -9.49 -0.34
CA SER A 60 20.24 -10.90 -0.36
C SER A 60 20.01 -11.61 -1.70
N PHE A 61 19.05 -11.13 -2.49
CA PHE A 61 18.81 -11.67 -3.84
C PHE A 61 19.21 -10.69 -4.96
N GLY A 62 20.01 -9.65 -4.61
CA GLY A 62 20.54 -8.71 -5.61
C GLY A 62 19.58 -7.56 -5.98
N GLY A 63 18.49 -7.39 -5.27
CA GLY A 63 17.57 -6.29 -5.49
C GLY A 63 18.09 -4.97 -4.90
N SER A 64 17.34 -3.89 -5.07
CA SER A 64 17.76 -2.59 -4.54
C SER A 64 16.61 -1.86 -3.84
N ALA A 65 16.94 -1.20 -2.71
CA ALA A 65 15.97 -0.40 -2.00
C ALA A 65 16.62 0.84 -1.37
N THR A 66 15.78 1.77 -0.94
CA THR A 66 16.17 2.94 -0.15
C THR A 66 15.28 2.97 1.09
N ILE A 67 15.88 2.98 2.27
CA ILE A 67 15.15 3.11 3.52
C ILE A 67 14.84 4.59 3.73
N SER A 68 13.57 4.90 3.99
CA SER A 68 13.08 6.26 4.26
C SER A 68 12.14 6.24 5.46
N PRO A 69 12.69 6.32 6.69
CA PRO A 69 11.82 6.32 7.88
C PRO A 69 10.88 7.52 7.88
N LEU A 70 9.59 7.25 8.11
CA LEU A 70 8.57 8.29 8.04
C LEU A 70 7.38 7.93 8.93
N ASP A 71 7.00 8.86 9.80
CA ASP A 71 5.71 8.79 10.48
C ASP A 71 4.68 9.50 9.61
N LEU A 72 3.68 8.78 9.16
CA LEU A 72 2.62 9.33 8.31
C LEU A 72 1.69 10.29 9.05
N LEU A 73 1.80 10.39 10.38
CA LEU A 73 1.13 11.46 11.14
C LEU A 73 1.80 12.82 10.91
N ASP A 74 3.07 12.82 10.51
CA ASP A 74 3.81 14.04 10.17
C ASP A 74 3.59 14.34 8.69
N ILE A 75 2.48 15.00 8.39
CA ILE A 75 2.00 15.22 7.02
C ILE A 75 3.02 16.00 6.19
N GLU A 76 3.74 16.95 6.82
CA GLU A 76 4.74 17.76 6.12
C GLU A 76 5.91 16.90 5.62
N LYS A 77 6.27 15.88 6.37
CA LYS A 77 7.34 14.95 5.95
C LYS A 77 6.95 14.13 4.72
N ILE A 78 5.65 13.93 4.47
CA ILE A 78 5.21 13.27 3.24
C ILE A 78 5.56 14.15 2.04
N ASP A 79 5.33 15.47 2.13
CA ASP A 79 5.69 16.40 1.06
C ASP A 79 7.21 16.47 0.88
N GLN A 80 7.97 16.48 1.99
CA GLN A 80 9.44 16.46 1.94
C GLN A 80 9.94 15.19 1.24
N LEU A 81 9.33 14.04 1.52
CA LEU A 81 9.68 12.79 0.84
C LEU A 81 9.38 12.91 -0.66
N GLY A 82 8.25 13.50 -1.04
CA GLY A 82 7.93 13.77 -2.46
C GLY A 82 9.02 14.57 -3.14
N ALA A 83 9.49 15.66 -2.49
CA ALA A 83 10.56 16.50 -3.02
C ALA A 83 11.87 15.71 -3.15
N LEU A 84 12.25 14.93 -2.14
CA LEU A 84 13.47 14.11 -2.18
C LEU A 84 13.42 13.05 -3.29
N VAL A 85 12.27 12.42 -3.49
CA VAL A 85 12.08 11.45 -4.57
C VAL A 85 12.18 12.14 -5.94
N PHE A 86 11.60 13.34 -6.08
CA PHE A 86 11.73 14.12 -7.30
C PHE A 86 13.20 14.48 -7.56
N ASP A 87 13.89 14.97 -6.54
CA ASP A 87 15.30 15.40 -6.71
C ASP A 87 16.19 14.24 -7.17
N ARG A 88 15.96 13.06 -6.62
CA ARG A 88 16.82 11.89 -6.88
C ARG A 88 16.43 11.10 -8.14
N TYR A 89 15.12 10.90 -8.36
CA TYR A 89 14.65 9.99 -9.41
C TYR A 89 13.85 10.68 -10.52
N LYS A 90 13.40 11.91 -10.32
CA LYS A 90 12.62 12.74 -11.27
C LYS A 90 11.23 12.19 -11.56
N LYS A 91 10.90 10.98 -11.12
CA LYS A 91 9.62 10.31 -11.34
C LYS A 91 9.32 9.33 -10.21
N LEU A 92 8.09 8.86 -10.19
CA LEU A 92 7.69 7.67 -9.42
C LEU A 92 6.86 6.79 -10.36
N ASP A 93 7.20 5.51 -10.48
CA ASP A 93 6.45 4.60 -11.35
C ASP A 93 5.33 3.89 -10.60
N ILE A 94 5.56 3.53 -9.32
CA ILE A 94 4.60 2.75 -8.53
C ILE A 94 4.45 3.38 -7.15
N LEU A 95 3.21 3.67 -6.75
CA LEU A 95 2.86 4.11 -5.39
C LEU A 95 1.97 3.06 -4.75
N VAL A 96 2.38 2.51 -3.59
CA VAL A 96 1.56 1.59 -2.81
C VAL A 96 1.22 2.21 -1.47
N GLY A 97 -0.03 2.67 -1.33
CA GLY A 97 -0.58 3.19 -0.07
C GLY A 97 -1.07 2.03 0.80
N ASN A 98 -0.14 1.41 1.53
CA ASN A 98 -0.44 0.20 2.29
C ASN A 98 -0.55 0.45 3.80
N ALA A 99 0.13 1.44 4.35
CA ALA A 99 0.10 1.71 5.79
C ALA A 99 -1.32 1.90 6.30
N GLY A 100 -1.59 1.37 7.49
CA GLY A 100 -2.92 1.53 8.10
C GLY A 100 -2.93 1.09 9.54
N LEU A 101 -3.92 1.59 10.26
CA LEU A 101 -4.21 1.23 11.66
C LEU A 101 -5.60 0.63 11.75
N LEU A 102 -5.76 -0.37 12.64
CA LEU A 102 -7.08 -0.92 12.96
C LEU A 102 -7.88 0.04 13.84
N GLY A 103 -7.19 0.79 14.69
CA GLY A 103 -7.82 1.55 15.76
C GLY A 103 -8.33 0.61 16.85
N THR A 104 -9.32 1.07 17.61
CA THR A 104 -9.96 0.29 18.65
C THR A 104 -11.30 -0.26 18.15
N LEU A 105 -11.51 -1.57 18.30
CA LEU A 105 -12.80 -2.19 18.03
C LEU A 105 -13.69 -2.03 19.26
N GLY A 106 -14.83 -1.34 19.09
CA GLY A 106 -15.72 -1.05 20.22
C GLY A 106 -16.93 -0.23 19.79
N PRO A 107 -17.87 0.00 20.72
CA PRO A 107 -19.04 0.84 20.43
C PRO A 107 -18.63 2.24 19.98
N ILE A 108 -19.28 2.77 18.96
CA ILE A 108 -18.92 4.07 18.36
C ILE A 108 -18.90 5.19 19.39
N ASN A 109 -19.88 5.18 20.30
CA ASN A 109 -20.00 6.23 21.33
C ASN A 109 -18.95 6.14 22.44
N HIS A 110 -18.13 5.09 22.46
CA HIS A 110 -17.07 4.88 23.44
C HIS A 110 -15.66 4.98 22.83
N LEU A 111 -15.56 5.30 21.53
CA LEU A 111 -14.25 5.42 20.88
C LEU A 111 -13.48 6.63 21.42
N ASP A 112 -12.24 6.42 21.78
CA ASP A 112 -11.34 7.49 22.23
C ASP A 112 -11.10 8.49 21.08
N PRO A 113 -11.29 9.80 21.27
CA PRO A 113 -11.06 10.78 20.21
C PRO A 113 -9.64 10.75 19.63
N LYS A 114 -8.62 10.48 20.45
CA LYS A 114 -7.23 10.39 19.94
C LYS A 114 -7.07 9.20 18.97
N VAL A 115 -7.65 8.05 19.34
CA VAL A 115 -7.61 6.86 18.46
C VAL A 115 -8.38 7.12 17.19
N TRP A 116 -9.53 7.81 17.28
CA TRP A 116 -10.33 8.22 16.13
C TRP A 116 -9.50 9.07 15.17
N ASP A 117 -8.90 10.15 15.68
CA ASP A 117 -8.11 11.09 14.88
C ASP A 117 -6.88 10.39 14.27
N GLU A 118 -6.14 9.62 15.07
CA GLU A 118 -4.95 8.91 14.59
C GLU A 118 -5.31 7.92 13.47
N THR A 119 -6.41 7.17 13.63
CA THR A 119 -6.82 6.20 12.62
C THR A 119 -7.21 6.89 11.32
N LEU A 120 -7.99 7.98 11.38
CA LEU A 120 -8.34 8.75 10.19
C LEU A 120 -7.09 9.38 9.55
N ASN A 121 -6.20 9.93 10.37
CA ASN A 121 -4.99 10.56 9.85
C ASN A 121 -4.11 9.57 9.07
N ILE A 122 -3.91 8.35 9.60
CA ILE A 122 -3.08 7.33 8.92
C ILE A 122 -3.83 6.71 7.73
N ASN A 123 -5.09 6.30 7.93
CA ASN A 123 -5.79 5.52 6.91
C ASN A 123 -6.33 6.37 5.76
N LEU A 124 -6.60 7.66 6.00
CA LEU A 124 -7.23 8.54 5.02
C LEU A 124 -6.36 9.76 4.69
N THR A 125 -6.09 10.63 5.68
CA THR A 125 -5.42 11.92 5.43
C THR A 125 -4.03 11.72 4.83
N ALA A 126 -3.25 10.77 5.37
CA ALA A 126 -1.92 10.45 4.83
C ALA A 126 -2.00 9.96 3.38
N ASN A 127 -3.00 9.15 3.04
CA ASN A 127 -3.17 8.68 1.66
C ASN A 127 -3.56 9.83 0.71
N TRP A 128 -4.41 10.75 1.16
CA TRP A 128 -4.67 11.98 0.40
C TRP A 128 -3.37 12.76 0.20
N ARG A 129 -2.56 12.90 1.26
CA ARG A 129 -1.29 13.63 1.15
C ARG A 129 -0.30 12.93 0.21
N LEU A 130 -0.26 11.59 0.24
CA LEU A 130 0.54 10.81 -0.72
C LEU A 130 0.10 11.08 -2.15
N ILE A 131 -1.21 11.08 -2.41
CA ILE A 131 -1.74 11.42 -3.75
C ILE A 131 -1.26 12.81 -4.15
N ARG A 132 -1.45 13.81 -3.28
CA ARG A 132 -1.08 15.20 -3.55
C ARG A 132 0.43 15.36 -3.87
N SER A 133 1.28 14.68 -3.08
CA SER A 133 2.73 14.83 -3.19
C SER A 133 3.31 14.01 -4.34
N PHE A 134 2.70 12.88 -4.71
CA PHE A 134 3.27 11.97 -5.69
C PHE A 134 2.54 11.95 -7.04
N ASP A 135 1.35 12.57 -7.19
CA ASP A 135 0.71 12.69 -8.49
C ASP A 135 1.64 13.35 -9.54
N PRO A 136 2.34 14.47 -9.22
CA PRO A 136 3.25 15.05 -10.22
C PRO A 136 4.36 14.09 -10.66
N LEU A 137 4.86 13.24 -9.74
CA LEU A 137 5.91 12.28 -10.05
C LEU A 137 5.36 11.08 -10.85
N LEU A 138 4.15 10.63 -10.52
CA LEU A 138 3.48 9.56 -11.28
C LEU A 138 3.22 9.99 -12.73
N ARG A 139 2.94 11.28 -12.95
CA ARG A 139 2.75 11.85 -14.30
C ARG A 139 4.04 11.84 -15.13
N GLN A 140 5.21 11.84 -14.48
CA GLN A 140 6.50 11.75 -15.18
C GLN A 140 6.84 10.31 -15.59
N SER A 141 6.12 9.33 -15.06
CA SER A 141 6.30 7.94 -15.48
C SER A 141 5.65 7.68 -16.83
N SER A 142 6.25 6.78 -17.62
CA SER A 142 5.62 6.28 -18.85
C SER A 142 4.32 5.50 -18.57
N ALA A 143 4.18 4.97 -17.34
CA ALA A 143 3.02 4.15 -16.94
C ALA A 143 2.88 4.18 -15.41
N GLY A 144 2.44 5.31 -14.86
CA GLY A 144 2.27 5.46 -13.39
C GLY A 144 1.22 4.50 -12.83
N ARG A 145 1.52 3.87 -11.70
CA ARG A 145 0.61 2.92 -11.05
C ARG A 145 0.44 3.31 -9.57
N ALA A 146 -0.81 3.49 -9.14
CA ALA A 146 -1.10 3.79 -7.73
C ALA A 146 -2.10 2.75 -7.20
N VAL A 147 -1.70 2.02 -6.16
CA VAL A 147 -2.53 0.98 -5.56
C VAL A 147 -2.67 1.26 -4.07
N PHE A 148 -3.91 1.33 -3.59
CA PHE A 148 -4.17 1.61 -2.17
C PHE A 148 -4.84 0.40 -1.53
N ILE A 149 -4.34 0.02 -0.34
CA ILE A 149 -4.85 -1.17 0.35
C ILE A 149 -6.10 -0.80 1.14
N THR A 150 -7.22 -1.39 0.74
CA THR A 150 -8.51 -1.21 1.40
C THR A 150 -8.89 -2.45 2.22
N SER A 151 -10.16 -2.62 2.50
CA SER A 151 -10.69 -3.72 3.31
C SER A 151 -12.17 -3.94 3.00
N THR A 152 -12.63 -5.16 3.16
CA THR A 152 -14.06 -5.49 3.19
C THR A 152 -14.81 -4.64 4.22
N ALA A 153 -14.15 -4.24 5.31
CA ALA A 153 -14.77 -3.41 6.34
C ALA A 153 -15.24 -2.05 5.82
N GLY A 154 -14.66 -1.54 4.73
CA GLY A 154 -15.14 -0.30 4.10
C GLY A 154 -16.43 -0.45 3.31
N GLN A 155 -16.95 -1.67 3.17
CA GLN A 155 -18.15 -1.97 2.39
C GLN A 155 -19.22 -2.68 3.21
N LEU A 156 -18.84 -3.36 4.28
CA LEU A 156 -19.74 -4.16 5.11
C LEU A 156 -19.93 -3.53 6.49
N ILE A 157 -21.16 -3.40 6.89
CA ILE A 157 -21.51 -2.87 8.22
C ILE A 157 -21.32 -4.00 9.25
N ARG A 158 -20.45 -3.75 10.22
CA ARG A 158 -20.22 -4.66 11.34
C ARG A 158 -20.21 -3.87 12.65
N PRO A 159 -20.99 -4.29 13.66
CA PRO A 159 -20.91 -3.67 14.99
C PRO A 159 -19.47 -3.66 15.49
N TYR A 160 -19.09 -2.58 16.17
CA TYR A 160 -17.79 -2.40 16.84
C TYR A 160 -16.59 -2.13 15.92
N TRP A 161 -16.80 -2.04 14.60
CA TRP A 161 -15.73 -1.77 13.62
C TRP A 161 -15.70 -0.30 13.17
N GLY A 162 -16.42 0.57 13.89
CA GLY A 162 -16.76 1.93 13.43
C GLY A 162 -15.62 2.70 12.80
N ILE A 163 -14.56 2.99 13.56
CA ILE A 163 -13.48 3.87 13.04
C ILE A 163 -12.74 3.24 11.85
N TYR A 164 -12.44 1.95 11.92
CA TYR A 164 -11.76 1.27 10.82
C TYR A 164 -12.62 1.28 9.57
N ALA A 165 -13.89 0.90 9.72
CA ALA A 165 -14.83 0.84 8.59
C ALA A 165 -15.00 2.23 7.94
N VAL A 166 -15.20 3.28 8.76
CA VAL A 166 -15.33 4.66 8.27
C VAL A 166 -14.07 5.06 7.50
N SER A 167 -12.88 4.81 8.05
CA SER A 167 -11.64 5.20 7.41
C SER A 167 -11.42 4.49 6.06
N LYS A 168 -11.77 3.18 5.99
CA LYS A 168 -11.61 2.42 4.74
C LYS A 168 -12.69 2.77 3.70
N ALA A 169 -13.92 3.08 4.13
CA ALA A 169 -14.95 3.58 3.21
C ALA A 169 -14.55 4.95 2.63
N ALA A 170 -14.07 5.85 3.48
CA ALA A 170 -13.60 7.17 3.04
C ALA A 170 -12.40 7.04 2.09
N LEU A 171 -11.44 6.15 2.40
CA LEU A 171 -10.30 5.86 1.50
C LEU A 171 -10.78 5.36 0.13
N GLN A 172 -11.79 4.47 0.11
CA GLN A 172 -12.31 3.98 -1.17
C GLN A 172 -12.87 5.14 -1.99
N MET A 173 -13.69 6.00 -1.39
CA MET A 173 -14.25 7.15 -2.09
C MET A 173 -13.15 8.09 -2.60
N LEU A 174 -12.16 8.40 -1.76
CA LEU A 174 -11.03 9.25 -2.14
C LEU A 174 -10.29 8.70 -3.37
N VAL A 175 -9.93 7.43 -3.33
CA VAL A 175 -9.11 6.80 -4.38
C VAL A 175 -9.91 6.66 -5.68
N LEU A 176 -11.21 6.28 -5.60
CA LEU A 176 -12.05 6.17 -6.79
C LEU A 176 -12.30 7.54 -7.44
N THR A 177 -12.42 8.60 -6.62
CA THR A 177 -12.52 9.98 -7.14
C THR A 177 -11.23 10.35 -7.88
N TYR A 178 -10.07 10.15 -7.24
CA TYR A 178 -8.77 10.41 -7.87
C TYR A 178 -8.61 9.64 -9.19
N ALA A 179 -9.04 8.38 -9.21
CA ALA A 179 -8.98 7.57 -10.43
C ALA A 179 -9.77 8.24 -11.58
N LYS A 180 -10.95 8.81 -11.29
CA LYS A 180 -11.74 9.52 -12.31
C LYS A 180 -11.03 10.79 -12.79
N GLU A 181 -10.38 11.51 -11.86
CA GLU A 181 -9.67 12.76 -12.19
C GLU A 181 -8.49 12.53 -13.14
N VAL A 182 -7.75 11.42 -12.95
CA VAL A 182 -6.56 11.13 -13.78
C VAL A 182 -6.84 10.19 -14.96
N LYS A 183 -8.11 9.90 -15.25
CA LYS A 183 -8.52 8.93 -16.29
C LYS A 183 -7.91 9.22 -17.67
N LYS A 184 -7.66 10.49 -17.98
CA LYS A 184 -7.10 10.89 -19.29
C LYS A 184 -5.56 10.93 -19.29
N THR A 185 -4.92 10.47 -18.22
CA THR A 185 -3.46 10.40 -18.11
C THR A 185 -2.97 8.97 -18.31
N LYS A 186 -1.67 8.76 -18.19
CA LYS A 186 -1.06 7.42 -18.22
C LYS A 186 -1.13 6.69 -16.87
N ILE A 187 -1.66 7.38 -15.83
CA ILE A 187 -1.74 6.81 -14.48
C ILE A 187 -2.93 5.85 -14.39
N LYS A 188 -2.71 4.67 -13.81
CA LYS A 188 -3.78 3.75 -13.41
C LYS A 188 -3.84 3.72 -11.89
N VAL A 189 -5.06 3.89 -11.35
CA VAL A 189 -5.29 3.99 -9.90
C VAL A 189 -6.32 2.95 -9.49
N ASN A 190 -5.99 2.10 -8.53
CA ASN A 190 -6.88 1.05 -8.08
C ASN A 190 -6.80 0.86 -6.57
N LEU A 191 -7.82 0.22 -6.02
CA LEU A 191 -7.86 -0.26 -4.64
C LEU A 191 -7.69 -1.77 -4.64
N PHE A 192 -6.95 -2.26 -3.66
CA PHE A 192 -6.81 -3.69 -3.47
C PHE A 192 -7.31 -4.10 -2.10
N ASN A 193 -8.23 -5.05 -2.05
CA ASN A 193 -8.75 -5.61 -0.81
C ASN A 193 -8.10 -6.99 -0.59
N PRO A 194 -7.18 -7.10 0.38
CA PRO A 194 -6.45 -8.35 0.62
C PRO A 194 -7.30 -9.45 1.25
N GLY A 195 -8.46 -9.11 1.81
CA GLY A 195 -9.23 -10.06 2.61
C GLY A 195 -8.52 -10.39 3.92
N GLY A 196 -8.88 -11.50 4.52
CA GLY A 196 -8.18 -12.01 5.71
C GLY A 196 -6.74 -12.36 5.37
N THR A 197 -5.79 -11.74 6.05
CA THR A 197 -4.35 -11.94 5.82
C THR A 197 -3.63 -12.07 7.16
N ARG A 198 -2.75 -13.03 7.27
CA ARG A 198 -1.98 -13.36 8.48
C ARG A 198 -0.98 -12.22 8.80
N THR A 199 -1.45 -11.26 9.58
CA THR A 199 -0.69 -10.08 9.99
C THR A 199 -0.95 -9.79 11.46
N ALA A 200 -0.10 -8.98 12.10
CA ALA A 200 -0.34 -8.52 13.47
C ALA A 200 -1.68 -7.80 13.61
N MET A 201 -2.08 -7.00 12.61
CA MET A 201 -3.39 -6.33 12.60
C MET A 201 -4.54 -7.36 12.59
N ARG A 202 -4.41 -8.43 11.83
CA ARG A 202 -5.43 -9.50 11.78
C ARG A 202 -5.53 -10.22 13.13
N ALA A 203 -4.39 -10.56 13.73
CA ALA A 203 -4.36 -11.19 15.05
C ALA A 203 -4.99 -10.32 16.13
N GLN A 204 -4.77 -8.99 16.04
CA GLN A 204 -5.42 -8.03 16.95
C GLN A 204 -6.94 -8.02 16.76
N ALA A 205 -7.41 -8.08 15.51
CA ALA A 205 -8.86 -8.03 15.21
C ALA A 205 -9.57 -9.36 15.53
N PHE A 206 -8.88 -10.47 15.42
CA PHE A 206 -9.44 -11.83 15.59
C PHE A 206 -8.46 -12.70 16.39
N PRO A 207 -8.33 -12.43 17.71
CA PRO A 207 -7.29 -13.12 18.51
C PRO A 207 -7.48 -14.63 18.64
N GLY A 208 -8.68 -15.15 18.37
CA GLY A 208 -8.92 -16.59 18.41
C GLY A 208 -8.87 -17.28 17.03
N GLU A 209 -8.50 -16.55 15.97
CA GLU A 209 -8.49 -17.12 14.63
C GLU A 209 -7.22 -17.93 14.38
N GLU A 210 -7.38 -19.15 13.87
CA GLU A 210 -6.23 -19.98 13.49
C GLU A 210 -5.45 -19.35 12.34
N PRO A 211 -4.16 -19.01 12.52
CA PRO A 211 -3.39 -18.31 11.49
C PRO A 211 -3.31 -19.03 10.14
N SER A 212 -3.44 -20.34 10.13
CA SER A 212 -3.44 -21.14 8.89
C SER A 212 -4.72 -21.01 8.06
N UNK A 213 -5.63 -20.42 8.49
CA UNK A 213 -6.81 -20.26 7.87
C UNK A 213 -6.90 -19.08 7.03
N VAL A 214 -5.91 -18.20 7.31
CA VAL A 214 -5.86 -16.98 6.51
C VAL A 214 -4.61 -16.94 5.62
N LYS A 215 -4.72 -16.21 4.49
CA LYS A 215 -3.64 -16.09 3.50
C LYS A 215 -2.38 -15.48 4.12
N SER A 216 -1.22 -15.89 3.65
CA SER A 216 0.03 -15.25 4.06
C SER A 216 0.19 -13.90 3.33
N PRO A 217 0.97 -12.97 3.89
CA PRO A 217 1.29 -11.71 3.21
C PRO A 217 1.92 -11.93 1.83
N GLU A 218 2.74 -12.96 1.67
CA GLU A 218 3.42 -13.28 0.40
C GLU A 218 2.41 -13.66 -0.68
N ASN A 219 1.40 -14.45 -0.32
CA ASN A 219 0.34 -14.83 -1.25
C ASN A 219 -0.50 -13.60 -1.65
N VAL A 220 -0.76 -12.71 -0.71
CA VAL A 220 -1.47 -11.46 -0.97
C VAL A 220 -0.64 -10.54 -1.87
N ALA A 221 0.66 -10.44 -1.62
CA ALA A 221 1.55 -9.61 -2.44
C ALA A 221 1.53 -10.05 -3.91
N LYS A 222 1.55 -11.32 -4.16
CA LYS A 222 1.41 -11.86 -5.53
C LYS A 222 0.09 -11.49 -6.20
N UNK A 223 -0.91 -11.22 -5.49
CA UNK A 223 -2.13 -10.90 -5.96
C UNK A 223 -2.27 -9.53 -6.33
N ILE A 224 -1.35 -8.65 -5.72
CA ILE A 224 -1.34 -7.21 -6.01
C ILE A 224 -0.39 -6.83 -7.16
N ILE A 225 0.68 -7.56 -7.37
CA ILE A 225 1.71 -7.24 -8.39
C ILE A 225 1.10 -6.94 -9.78
N PRO A 226 0.13 -7.69 -10.30
CA PRO A 226 -0.44 -7.35 -11.61
C PRO A 226 -0.97 -5.91 -11.72
N LEU A 227 -1.38 -5.29 -10.61
CA LEU A 227 -1.87 -3.92 -10.60
C LEU A 227 -0.73 -2.88 -10.70
N THR A 228 0.51 -3.31 -10.53
CA THR A 228 1.69 -2.44 -10.60
C THR A 228 2.41 -2.53 -11.93
N LEU A 229 2.00 -3.45 -12.80
CA LEU A 229 2.65 -3.67 -14.09
C LEU A 229 2.12 -2.72 -15.17
N GLU A 230 2.95 -2.46 -16.17
CA GLU A 230 2.62 -1.55 -17.27
C GLU A 230 1.41 -2.06 -18.08
N GLU A 231 1.24 -3.39 -18.14
CA GLU A 231 0.12 -4.01 -18.86
C GLU A 231 -1.23 -3.90 -18.12
N CYS A 232 -1.24 -3.40 -16.89
CA CYS A 232 -2.48 -3.28 -16.13
C CYS A 232 -3.44 -2.27 -16.77
N GLU A 233 -4.60 -2.74 -17.18
CA GLU A 233 -5.66 -1.89 -17.74
C GLU A 233 -6.71 -1.49 -16.70
N ALA A 234 -6.73 -2.15 -15.54
CA ALA A 234 -7.69 -1.84 -14.47
C ALA A 234 -7.59 -0.36 -14.06
N MET A 235 -8.72 0.29 -13.88
CA MET A 235 -8.77 1.71 -13.57
C MET A 235 -10.00 2.06 -12.73
N GLY A 236 -9.77 2.50 -11.51
CA GLY A 236 -10.86 2.85 -10.58
C GLY A 236 -11.64 1.62 -10.13
N GLU A 237 -10.93 0.55 -9.86
CA GLU A 237 -11.56 -0.71 -9.42
C GLU A 237 -11.16 -1.06 -7.99
N VAL A 238 -12.04 -1.80 -7.31
CA VAL A 238 -11.74 -2.42 -6.02
C VAL A 238 -11.51 -3.92 -6.30
N ILE A 239 -10.27 -4.29 -6.36
CA ILE A 239 -9.91 -5.68 -6.69
C ILE A 239 -9.75 -6.51 -5.41
N UNK A 240 -10.34 -7.47 -5.13
CA UNK A 240 -10.31 -8.36 -4.13
C UNK A 240 -9.40 -9.39 -4.43
N ALA A 241 -8.67 -9.80 -3.44
CA ALA A 241 -7.80 -10.98 -3.52
C ALA A 241 -8.64 -12.25 -3.59
N LYS A 242 -8.50 -12.99 -4.64
CA LYS A 242 -9.21 -14.27 -4.79
C LYS A 242 -8.67 -15.29 -3.76
N ASN A 243 -9.53 -16.18 -3.27
CA ASN A 243 -9.16 -17.27 -2.37
C ASN A 243 -8.33 -18.32 -3.13
#